data_263e0622ecd318ccf629743f2106cf23
#
_entry.id   263e0622ecd318ccf629743f2106cf23
#
_cell.length_a   1.000
_cell.length_b   1.000
_cell.length_c   1.000
_cell.angle_alpha   90.00
_cell.angle_beta   90.00
_cell.angle_gamma   90.00
#
_symmetry.space_group_name_H-M   'P 1'
#
loop_
_entity.id
_entity.type
_entity.pdbx_description
1 polymer ?
#
loop_
_entity_poly.entity_id
_entity_poly.type
_entity_poly.pdbx_seq_one_letter_code
_entity_poly.pdbx_strand_id
1 'polypeptide(L)'
;MKKSLLAFAILSAFAATASAQSSVTIYGSIDAGLRNQTNVDAAGHSKLSMGSNGTYNSNRLGFKGVEDLGSGMNAHFVLESGFNTATGSYDNAAVAFNRSAFVGVTGDFGNIDLGRQYSLAFKTIGTYEPFNYKFPAITSPVAGVALFFPATFSGGGATRFNNDAQYTAVFGGLRTSLEYALGEVAGDNSRNAVKAISATYATGPVNFGGNYMSTDIAGFKNRYWTVGGAYRMDGFRVSAGYVKEKQDTAINITAEQKSYWGGVSYVVTPQIELTGAYYVTDATAFISPAAGVQDSKRKNLVIAGTYALSKRTNFYVEADNKKIEGPLFQLGAAPGPVQTRQTGFSVGITHLF
;
A
#
# COMPACT_ATOMS: atom_id res chain seq x y z
N MET A 1 16.71 -25.65 -57.85
CA MET A 1 17.50 -25.61 -56.62
C MET A 1 17.72 -24.21 -56.04
N LYS A 2 17.96 -23.14 -56.83
CA LYS A 2 18.16 -21.78 -56.26
C LYS A 2 16.94 -21.14 -55.64
N LYS A 3 15.73 -21.46 -56.08
CA LYS A 3 14.48 -20.90 -55.50
C LYS A 3 14.06 -21.52 -54.15
N SER A 4 14.44 -22.78 -53.90
CA SER A 4 14.16 -23.46 -52.61
C SER A 4 15.12 -23.02 -51.51
N LEU A 5 16.36 -22.65 -51.82
CA LEU A 5 17.31 -22.09 -50.88
C LEU A 5 16.92 -20.69 -50.39
N LEU A 6 16.35 -19.89 -51.27
CA LEU A 6 15.84 -18.53 -50.91
C LEU A 6 14.61 -18.60 -50.00
N ALA A 7 13.71 -19.55 -50.27
CA ALA A 7 12.56 -19.80 -49.41
C ALA A 7 12.94 -20.31 -48.03
N PHE A 8 13.96 -21.18 -47.95
CA PHE A 8 14.47 -21.68 -46.66
C PHE A 8 15.20 -20.56 -45.87
N ALA A 9 15.96 -19.67 -46.54
CA ALA A 9 16.61 -18.54 -45.91
C ALA A 9 15.61 -17.50 -45.37
N ILE A 10 14.50 -17.27 -46.08
CA ILE A 10 13.45 -16.38 -45.64
C ILE A 10 12.65 -17.02 -44.46
N LEU A 11 12.34 -18.31 -44.51
CA LEU A 11 11.69 -19.00 -43.39
C LEU A 11 12.59 -19.08 -42.15
N SER A 12 13.91 -19.29 -42.31
CA SER A 12 14.83 -19.26 -41.16
C SER A 12 15.04 -17.89 -40.57
N ALA A 13 14.96 -16.80 -41.38
CA ALA A 13 14.99 -15.43 -40.89
C ALA A 13 13.72 -15.09 -40.07
N PHE A 14 12.55 -15.60 -40.46
CA PHE A 14 11.33 -15.45 -39.64
C PHE A 14 11.31 -16.35 -38.39
N ALA A 15 11.96 -17.53 -38.42
CA ALA A 15 12.08 -18.39 -37.26
C ALA A 15 13.05 -17.82 -36.19
N ALA A 16 14.03 -17.02 -36.58
CA ALA A 16 14.97 -16.39 -35.66
C ALA A 16 14.38 -15.21 -34.87
N THR A 17 13.26 -14.61 -35.33
CA THR A 17 12.55 -13.51 -34.63
C THR A 17 11.47 -14.01 -33.67
N ALA A 18 11.22 -15.34 -33.60
CA ALA A 18 10.16 -15.92 -32.76
C ALA A 18 10.63 -16.31 -31.33
N SER A 19 11.80 -15.83 -30.86
CA SER A 19 12.29 -16.07 -29.48
C SER A 19 11.98 -14.92 -28.53
N ALA A 20 10.88 -14.20 -28.73
CA ALA A 20 10.34 -13.38 -27.65
C ALA A 20 9.90 -14.34 -26.53
N GLN A 21 10.75 -14.55 -25.51
CA GLN A 21 10.46 -15.44 -24.40
C GLN A 21 9.44 -14.77 -23.49
N SER A 22 8.17 -14.83 -23.90
CA SER A 22 7.05 -14.38 -23.06
C SER A 22 6.94 -15.31 -21.85
N SER A 23 7.06 -14.75 -20.67
CA SER A 23 6.89 -15.52 -19.43
C SER A 23 5.67 -15.01 -18.67
N VAL A 24 4.78 -15.94 -18.29
CA VAL A 24 3.70 -15.65 -17.35
C VAL A 24 3.99 -16.37 -16.05
N THR A 25 4.02 -15.62 -14.95
CA THR A 25 4.24 -16.14 -13.61
C THR A 25 2.97 -16.02 -12.80
N ILE A 26 2.55 -17.12 -12.18
CA ILE A 26 1.55 -17.12 -11.12
C ILE A 26 2.29 -16.88 -9.81
N TYR A 27 1.82 -15.96 -8.99
CA TYR A 27 2.41 -15.67 -7.69
C TYR A 27 1.34 -15.32 -6.66
N GLY A 28 1.71 -15.38 -5.40
CA GLY A 28 0.77 -14.98 -4.37
C GLY A 28 1.30 -15.08 -2.95
N SER A 29 0.37 -14.86 -2.04
CA SER A 29 0.59 -14.91 -0.59
C SER A 29 -0.66 -15.48 0.07
N ILE A 30 -0.48 -16.51 0.88
CA ILE A 30 -1.51 -17.08 1.73
C ILE A 30 -1.08 -16.87 3.18
N ASP A 31 -1.89 -16.17 3.93
CA ASP A 31 -1.68 -15.85 5.34
C ASP A 31 -2.91 -16.29 6.14
N ALA A 32 -2.69 -17.01 7.21
CA ALA A 32 -3.74 -17.41 8.14
C ALA A 32 -3.22 -17.30 9.58
N GLY A 33 -3.97 -16.58 10.40
CA GLY A 33 -3.60 -16.36 11.79
C GLY A 33 -4.80 -16.09 12.67
N LEU A 34 -4.61 -16.36 13.95
CA LEU A 34 -5.55 -16.01 15.00
C LEU A 34 -5.19 -14.64 15.56
N ARG A 35 -6.20 -13.80 15.78
CA ARG A 35 -6.07 -12.49 16.41
C ARG A 35 -7.09 -12.33 17.51
N ASN A 36 -6.62 -12.07 18.72
CA ASN A 36 -7.46 -11.64 19.83
C ASN A 36 -7.36 -10.11 19.97
N GLN A 37 -8.50 -9.44 20.03
CA GLN A 37 -8.56 -7.99 20.26
C GLN A 37 -9.52 -7.69 21.42
N THR A 38 -9.10 -6.79 22.30
CA THR A 38 -9.95 -6.27 23.38
C THR A 38 -10.74 -5.06 22.88
N ASN A 39 -11.82 -4.71 23.58
CA ASN A 39 -12.59 -3.49 23.33
C ASN A 39 -13.04 -3.35 21.86
N VAL A 40 -13.61 -4.43 21.30
CA VAL A 40 -14.08 -4.47 19.89
C VAL A 40 -15.47 -3.87 19.71
N ASP A 41 -16.20 -3.63 20.81
CA ASP A 41 -17.52 -3.01 20.82
C ASP A 41 -17.66 -2.01 21.97
N ALA A 42 -18.82 -1.36 22.06
CA ALA A 42 -19.14 -0.38 23.08
C ALA A 42 -19.14 -0.92 24.51
N ALA A 43 -19.43 -2.21 24.68
CA ALA A 43 -19.42 -2.90 25.98
C ALA A 43 -18.01 -3.31 26.44
N GLY A 44 -17.00 -3.16 25.59
CA GLY A 44 -15.61 -3.52 25.88
C GLY A 44 -15.30 -5.01 25.73
N HIS A 45 -16.11 -5.75 24.98
CA HIS A 45 -15.87 -7.17 24.77
C HIS A 45 -14.58 -7.43 23.99
N SER A 46 -14.01 -8.61 24.22
CA SER A 46 -12.89 -9.13 23.42
C SER A 46 -13.40 -10.04 22.32
N LYS A 47 -12.67 -10.09 21.20
CA LYS A 47 -12.98 -10.95 20.06
C LYS A 47 -11.75 -11.73 19.61
N LEU A 48 -11.89 -13.06 19.55
CA LEU A 48 -10.96 -13.93 18.82
C LEU A 48 -11.47 -14.10 17.41
N SER A 49 -10.61 -13.87 16.42
CA SER A 49 -10.95 -13.98 15.00
C SER A 49 -9.79 -14.60 14.22
N MET A 50 -10.11 -15.24 13.10
CA MET A 50 -9.12 -15.49 12.06
C MET A 50 -9.03 -14.25 11.17
N GLY A 51 -7.82 -13.85 10.77
CA GLY A 51 -7.62 -12.67 9.94
C GLY A 51 -8.35 -12.80 8.59
N SER A 52 -9.11 -11.77 8.22
CA SER A 52 -9.95 -11.81 7.02
C SER A 52 -9.15 -11.68 5.71
N ASN A 53 -8.15 -10.83 5.67
CA ASN A 53 -7.28 -10.62 4.51
C ASN A 53 -5.81 -10.84 4.92
N GLY A 54 -5.58 -11.93 5.71
CA GLY A 54 -4.32 -12.16 6.38
C GLY A 54 -4.17 -11.33 7.67
N THR A 55 -3.46 -11.88 8.62
CA THR A 55 -3.17 -11.21 9.90
C THR A 55 -1.81 -10.50 9.86
N TYR A 56 -0.87 -11.08 9.12
CA TYR A 56 0.46 -10.54 8.92
C TYR A 56 0.60 -9.94 7.51
N ASN A 57 0.28 -10.71 6.47
CA ASN A 57 0.41 -10.30 5.08
C ASN A 57 -0.93 -10.41 4.35
N SER A 58 -1.27 -9.42 3.54
CA SER A 58 -2.50 -9.48 2.76
C SER A 58 -2.48 -10.65 1.78
N ASN A 59 -3.54 -11.47 1.81
CA ASN A 59 -3.71 -12.57 0.87
C ASN A 59 -3.89 -12.06 -0.55
N ARG A 60 -3.22 -12.70 -1.48
CA ARG A 60 -3.29 -12.35 -2.90
C ARG A 60 -3.00 -13.52 -3.80
N LEU A 61 -3.65 -13.51 -4.95
CA LEU A 61 -3.33 -14.32 -6.12
C LEU A 61 -3.10 -13.37 -7.28
N GLY A 62 -1.97 -13.52 -7.96
CA GLY A 62 -1.59 -12.64 -9.05
C GLY A 62 -1.03 -13.39 -10.25
N PHE A 63 -1.18 -12.75 -11.39
CA PHE A 63 -0.58 -13.10 -12.67
C PHE A 63 0.25 -11.92 -13.14
N LYS A 64 1.48 -12.17 -13.53
CA LYS A 64 2.33 -11.16 -14.17
C LYS A 64 3.02 -11.77 -15.37
N GLY A 65 3.15 -10.99 -16.41
CA GLY A 65 3.84 -11.38 -17.63
C GLY A 65 4.80 -10.32 -18.09
N VAL A 66 5.84 -10.75 -18.79
CA VAL A 66 6.80 -9.90 -19.48
C VAL A 66 7.02 -10.46 -20.86
N GLU A 67 7.06 -9.58 -21.85
CA GLU A 67 7.37 -9.85 -23.25
C GLU A 67 8.50 -8.95 -23.69
N ASP A 68 9.56 -9.52 -24.23
CA ASP A 68 10.66 -8.77 -24.84
C ASP A 68 10.20 -8.27 -26.22
N LEU A 69 10.18 -6.95 -26.39
CA LEU A 69 9.82 -6.28 -27.67
C LEU A 69 11.05 -6.01 -28.54
N GLY A 70 12.23 -6.39 -28.09
CA GLY A 70 13.50 -6.06 -28.73
C GLY A 70 14.00 -4.65 -28.42
N SER A 71 15.22 -4.36 -28.82
CA SER A 71 15.87 -3.03 -28.64
C SER A 71 15.85 -2.52 -27.18
N GLY A 72 15.90 -3.42 -26.19
CA GLY A 72 15.88 -3.07 -24.77
C GLY A 72 14.50 -2.69 -24.22
N MET A 73 13.43 -2.88 -25.00
CA MET A 73 12.06 -2.62 -24.55
C MET A 73 11.34 -3.90 -24.13
N ASN A 74 10.50 -3.79 -23.11
CA ASN A 74 9.64 -4.87 -22.65
C ASN A 74 8.20 -4.36 -22.45
N ALA A 75 7.20 -5.14 -22.90
CA ALA A 75 5.84 -5.00 -22.43
C ALA A 75 5.63 -5.88 -21.18
N HIS A 76 4.80 -5.44 -20.26
CA HIS A 76 4.48 -6.20 -19.07
C HIS A 76 3.04 -5.95 -18.61
N PHE A 77 2.51 -6.88 -17.82
CA PHE A 77 1.22 -6.70 -17.17
C PHE A 77 1.23 -7.29 -15.76
N VAL A 78 0.31 -6.82 -14.93
CA VAL A 78 0.02 -7.37 -13.60
C VAL A 78 -1.49 -7.39 -13.39
N LEU A 79 -2.01 -8.57 -13.00
CA LEU A 79 -3.37 -8.77 -12.51
C LEU A 79 -3.28 -9.38 -11.12
N GLU A 80 -3.81 -8.70 -10.07
CA GLU A 80 -3.73 -9.16 -8.69
C GLU A 80 -5.07 -9.03 -7.99
N SER A 81 -5.55 -10.12 -7.41
CA SER A 81 -6.77 -10.24 -6.62
C SER A 81 -6.45 -10.48 -5.15
N GLY A 82 -7.17 -9.83 -4.24
CA GLY A 82 -7.14 -10.10 -2.82
C GLY A 82 -8.25 -11.07 -2.41
N PHE A 83 -7.98 -11.91 -1.42
CA PHE A 83 -8.96 -12.87 -0.92
C PHE A 83 -8.83 -13.10 0.59
N ASN A 84 -9.86 -13.72 1.16
CA ASN A 84 -9.97 -14.04 2.56
C ASN A 84 -9.74 -15.55 2.79
N THR A 85 -8.69 -15.90 3.52
CA THR A 85 -8.38 -17.31 3.84
C THR A 85 -9.38 -17.94 4.82
N ALA A 86 -10.05 -17.14 5.64
CA ALA A 86 -11.02 -17.67 6.61
C ALA A 86 -12.34 -18.10 5.95
N THR A 87 -12.69 -17.53 4.79
CA THR A 87 -13.98 -17.75 4.12
C THR A 87 -13.86 -18.18 2.65
N GLY A 88 -12.68 -18.01 2.02
CA GLY A 88 -12.48 -18.26 0.60
C GLY A 88 -13.07 -17.16 -0.31
N SER A 89 -13.69 -16.12 0.22
CA SER A 89 -14.26 -15.02 -0.57
C SER A 89 -13.19 -14.04 -1.05
N TYR A 90 -13.50 -13.27 -2.11
CA TYR A 90 -12.69 -12.09 -2.44
C TYR A 90 -12.75 -11.07 -1.31
N ASP A 91 -11.67 -10.32 -1.07
CA ASP A 91 -11.65 -9.22 -0.09
C ASP A 91 -12.48 -8.01 -0.57
N ASN A 92 -12.74 -7.91 -1.88
CA ASN A 92 -13.73 -7.04 -2.49
C ASN A 92 -14.55 -7.83 -3.53
N ALA A 93 -15.77 -8.22 -3.18
CA ALA A 93 -16.61 -9.04 -4.03
C ALA A 93 -17.02 -8.37 -5.37
N ALA A 94 -17.00 -7.03 -5.43
CA ALA A 94 -17.39 -6.28 -6.63
C ALA A 94 -16.25 -6.12 -7.64
N VAL A 95 -14.99 -6.40 -7.29
CA VAL A 95 -13.82 -6.11 -8.13
C VAL A 95 -12.87 -7.30 -8.15
N ALA A 96 -12.83 -8.02 -9.28
CA ALA A 96 -12.03 -9.24 -9.42
C ALA A 96 -10.52 -9.00 -9.17
N PHE A 97 -9.94 -7.99 -9.83
CA PHE A 97 -8.53 -7.61 -9.63
C PHE A 97 -8.42 -6.32 -8.82
N ASN A 98 -8.92 -6.37 -7.60
CA ASN A 98 -9.05 -5.21 -6.72
C ASN A 98 -7.70 -4.64 -6.24
N ARG A 99 -6.59 -5.39 -6.39
CA ARG A 99 -5.26 -4.97 -5.94
C ARG A 99 -4.47 -4.31 -7.06
N SER A 100 -4.36 -4.96 -8.23
CA SER A 100 -3.69 -4.42 -9.41
C SER A 100 -4.29 -4.98 -10.68
N ALA A 101 -4.45 -4.14 -11.70
CA ALA A 101 -4.85 -4.50 -13.05
C ALA A 101 -4.29 -3.45 -14.01
N PHE A 102 -3.07 -3.67 -14.50
CA PHE A 102 -2.39 -2.72 -15.39
C PHE A 102 -1.51 -3.41 -16.42
N VAL A 103 -1.22 -2.70 -17.49
CA VAL A 103 -0.26 -3.02 -18.53
C VAL A 103 0.75 -1.88 -18.64
N GLY A 104 1.98 -2.20 -19.00
CA GLY A 104 3.01 -1.18 -19.13
C GLY A 104 4.09 -1.53 -20.15
N VAL A 105 4.93 -0.53 -20.41
CA VAL A 105 6.13 -0.66 -21.26
C VAL A 105 7.33 -0.07 -20.52
N THR A 106 8.43 -0.82 -20.52
CA THR A 106 9.71 -0.42 -19.96
C THR A 106 10.76 -0.34 -21.06
N GLY A 107 11.66 0.62 -20.99
CA GLY A 107 12.80 0.80 -21.88
C GLY A 107 13.82 1.76 -21.29
N ASP A 108 14.79 2.23 -22.09
CA ASP A 108 15.79 3.22 -21.67
C ASP A 108 15.15 4.55 -21.24
N PHE A 109 13.95 4.84 -21.71
CA PHE A 109 13.16 6.01 -21.29
C PHE A 109 12.57 5.88 -19.89
N GLY A 110 12.62 4.70 -19.26
CA GLY A 110 11.97 4.40 -17.99
C GLY A 110 10.80 3.43 -18.15
N ASN A 111 9.79 3.55 -17.28
CA ASN A 111 8.61 2.68 -17.23
C ASN A 111 7.32 3.49 -17.26
N ILE A 112 6.36 3.07 -18.09
CA ILE A 112 5.00 3.63 -18.14
C ILE A 112 4.01 2.51 -17.85
N ASP A 113 3.16 2.69 -16.83
CA ASP A 113 2.12 1.77 -16.40
C ASP A 113 0.73 2.42 -16.53
N LEU A 114 -0.24 1.70 -17.11
CA LEU A 114 -1.61 2.17 -17.32
C LEU A 114 -2.61 1.18 -16.74
N GLY A 115 -3.47 1.63 -15.83
CA GLY A 115 -4.53 0.81 -15.23
C GLY A 115 -4.66 1.02 -13.73
N ARG A 116 -5.31 0.06 -13.04
CA ARG A 116 -5.44 0.09 -11.58
C ARG A 116 -4.14 -0.35 -10.93
N GLN A 117 -3.57 0.50 -10.08
CA GLN A 117 -2.30 0.21 -9.40
C GLN A 117 -2.16 0.94 -8.06
N TYR A 118 -1.12 0.59 -7.31
CA TYR A 118 -0.78 1.28 -6.07
C TYR A 118 -0.37 2.73 -6.33
N SER A 119 -0.88 3.64 -5.49
CA SER A 119 -0.50 5.05 -5.53
C SER A 119 0.99 5.25 -5.26
N LEU A 120 1.55 6.33 -5.80
CA LEU A 120 2.95 6.70 -5.51
C LEU A 120 3.18 6.96 -4.02
N ALA A 121 2.18 7.50 -3.31
CA ALA A 121 2.25 7.70 -1.87
C ALA A 121 2.46 6.37 -1.13
N PHE A 122 1.68 5.35 -1.48
CA PHE A 122 1.83 4.01 -0.88
C PHE A 122 3.17 3.37 -1.24
N LYS A 123 3.58 3.43 -2.52
CA LYS A 123 4.88 2.90 -2.97
C LYS A 123 6.05 3.58 -2.24
N THR A 124 5.99 4.90 -2.05
CA THR A 124 7.03 5.68 -1.37
C THR A 124 7.16 5.34 0.11
N ILE A 125 6.07 5.34 0.87
CA ILE A 125 6.06 5.00 2.30
C ILE A 125 6.57 3.58 2.52
N GLY A 126 6.21 2.63 1.66
CA GLY A 126 6.67 1.24 1.74
C GLY A 126 8.18 1.08 1.78
N THR A 127 8.94 2.07 1.31
CA THR A 127 10.40 2.02 1.33
C THR A 127 11.00 2.27 2.73
N TYR A 128 10.28 2.96 3.62
CA TYR A 128 10.73 3.29 4.97
C TYR A 128 9.71 2.97 6.09
N GLU A 129 8.56 2.37 5.78
CA GLU A 129 7.64 1.88 6.78
C GLU A 129 8.29 0.69 7.54
N PRO A 130 8.27 0.66 8.90
CA PRO A 130 9.01 -0.32 9.70
C PRO A 130 8.67 -1.78 9.41
N PHE A 131 7.41 -2.09 9.18
CA PHE A 131 6.90 -3.44 8.94
C PHE A 131 6.62 -3.76 7.46
N ASN A 132 6.92 -2.85 6.52
CA ASN A 132 6.56 -2.98 5.10
C ASN A 132 5.06 -3.27 4.91
N TYR A 133 4.21 -2.56 5.66
CA TYR A 133 2.74 -2.74 5.70
C TYR A 133 2.26 -4.12 6.14
N LYS A 134 3.10 -4.87 6.84
CA LYS A 134 2.67 -6.10 7.49
C LYS A 134 1.89 -5.77 8.76
N PHE A 135 0.94 -6.63 9.13
CA PHE A 135 0.01 -6.48 10.25
C PHE A 135 -1.09 -5.41 10.10
N PRO A 136 -2.34 -5.70 10.54
CA PRO A 136 -3.49 -4.81 10.38
C PRO A 136 -3.37 -3.50 11.17
N ALA A 137 -2.55 -3.48 12.23
CA ALA A 137 -2.39 -2.32 13.08
C ALA A 137 -1.77 -1.10 12.38
N ILE A 138 -1.12 -1.31 11.22
CA ILE A 138 -0.22 -0.36 10.57
C ILE A 138 -0.89 0.44 9.44
N THR A 139 -1.99 -0.03 8.88
CA THR A 139 -2.61 0.59 7.70
C THR A 139 -3.16 2.00 7.92
N SER A 140 -3.27 2.43 9.16
CA SER A 140 -3.88 3.70 9.53
C SER A 140 -3.10 4.98 9.16
N PRO A 141 -1.77 5.04 9.19
CA PRO A 141 -1.04 6.25 8.80
C PRO A 141 -1.12 6.57 7.32
N VAL A 142 -1.46 5.58 6.50
CA VAL A 142 -1.49 5.70 5.04
C VAL A 142 -2.89 5.95 4.51
N ALA A 143 -3.90 5.44 5.20
CA ALA A 143 -5.29 5.72 4.90
C ALA A 143 -5.63 7.11 5.43
N GLY A 144 -5.81 8.07 4.55
CA GLY A 144 -6.20 9.44 4.89
C GLY A 144 -7.47 9.51 5.74
N VAL A 145 -7.87 10.71 6.12
CA VAL A 145 -9.03 10.97 6.98
C VAL A 145 -10.33 10.60 6.25
N ALA A 146 -10.56 9.31 6.03
CA ALA A 146 -11.85 8.80 5.55
C ALA A 146 -13.00 9.02 6.56
N LEU A 147 -12.74 9.73 7.66
CA LEU A 147 -13.63 9.84 8.81
C LEU A 147 -14.87 10.73 8.58
N PHE A 148 -14.85 11.61 7.57
CA PHE A 148 -15.91 12.63 7.41
C PHE A 148 -16.58 12.63 6.06
N PHE A 149 -16.22 11.74 5.16
CA PHE A 149 -16.80 11.69 3.82
C PHE A 149 -17.50 10.35 3.59
N PRO A 150 -18.68 10.35 2.97
CA PRO A 150 -19.40 9.11 2.70
C PRO A 150 -18.55 8.13 1.91
N ALA A 151 -18.86 6.84 2.00
CA ALA A 151 -18.11 5.70 1.48
C ALA A 151 -17.82 5.71 -0.05
N THR A 152 -18.25 6.73 -0.77
CA THR A 152 -17.90 6.99 -2.19
C THR A 152 -16.50 7.59 -2.33
N PHE A 153 -15.85 7.88 -1.22
CA PHE A 153 -14.62 8.61 -1.14
C PHE A 153 -13.48 7.65 -0.79
N SER A 154 -12.73 7.18 -1.78
CA SER A 154 -11.40 6.63 -1.56
C SER A 154 -10.50 7.82 -1.20
N GLY A 155 -10.35 8.07 0.10
CA GLY A 155 -9.69 9.25 0.64
C GLY A 155 -8.31 9.52 0.03
N GLY A 156 -7.83 10.73 0.16
CA GLY A 156 -6.59 11.20 -0.43
C GLY A 156 -5.35 10.38 -0.15
N GLY A 157 -5.32 9.59 0.91
CA GLY A 157 -4.30 8.59 1.16
C GLY A 157 -4.61 7.22 0.56
N ALA A 158 -5.48 7.15 -0.48
CA ALA A 158 -5.86 5.88 -1.08
C ALA A 158 -4.65 5.04 -1.47
N THR A 159 -4.69 3.77 -1.14
CA THR A 159 -3.61 2.85 -1.46
C THR A 159 -3.51 2.55 -2.95
N ARG A 160 -4.60 2.76 -3.71
CA ARG A 160 -4.70 2.46 -5.15
C ARG A 160 -5.67 3.40 -5.83
N PHE A 161 -5.37 3.72 -7.09
CA PHE A 161 -6.28 4.44 -7.97
C PHE A 161 -6.65 3.60 -9.18
N ASN A 162 -7.86 3.83 -9.71
CA ASN A 162 -8.30 3.37 -11.01
C ASN A 162 -7.86 4.38 -12.08
N ASN A 163 -7.88 3.95 -13.33
CA ASN A 163 -7.66 4.82 -14.50
C ASN A 163 -6.35 5.62 -14.38
N ASP A 164 -5.34 4.96 -13.82
CA ASP A 164 -4.09 5.56 -13.37
C ASP A 164 -2.99 5.35 -14.41
N ALA A 165 -2.28 6.43 -14.72
CA ALA A 165 -1.09 6.44 -15.54
C ALA A 165 0.11 6.83 -14.66
N GLN A 166 1.12 5.96 -14.59
CA GLN A 166 2.35 6.25 -13.88
C GLN A 166 3.55 6.18 -14.81
N TYR A 167 4.45 7.14 -14.66
CA TYR A 167 5.77 7.11 -15.26
C TYR A 167 6.82 7.01 -14.17
N THR A 168 7.82 6.15 -14.36
CA THR A 168 8.94 6.00 -13.43
C THR A 168 10.26 5.99 -14.18
N ALA A 169 11.21 6.82 -13.73
CA ALA A 169 12.59 6.83 -14.21
C ALA A 169 13.53 6.51 -13.04
N VAL A 170 14.67 5.85 -13.36
CA VAL A 170 15.70 5.47 -12.39
C VAL A 170 17.07 5.94 -12.88
N PHE A 171 17.76 6.70 -12.03
CA PHE A 171 19.09 7.27 -12.30
C PHE A 171 20.04 6.88 -11.17
N GLY A 172 20.75 5.77 -11.33
CA GLY A 172 21.54 5.19 -10.23
C GLY A 172 20.66 4.81 -9.03
N GLY A 173 20.92 5.41 -7.87
CA GLY A 173 20.10 5.21 -6.66
C GLY A 173 18.82 6.03 -6.61
N LEU A 174 18.64 7.02 -7.48
CA LEU A 174 17.47 7.89 -7.52
C LEU A 174 16.35 7.27 -8.40
N ARG A 175 15.17 7.09 -7.82
CA ARG A 175 13.93 6.75 -8.52
C ARG A 175 12.98 7.95 -8.43
N THR A 176 12.51 8.44 -9.56
CA THR A 176 11.49 9.49 -9.64
C THR A 176 10.25 8.93 -10.33
N SER A 177 9.06 9.34 -9.88
CA SER A 177 7.82 8.90 -10.53
C SER A 177 6.80 10.03 -10.58
N LEU A 178 5.99 10.01 -11.64
CA LEU A 178 4.84 10.87 -11.85
C LEU A 178 3.57 10.01 -11.92
N GLU A 179 2.44 10.52 -11.43
CA GLU A 179 1.15 9.82 -11.42
C GLU A 179 0.04 10.77 -11.85
N TYR A 180 -0.83 10.28 -12.71
CA TYR A 180 -2.07 10.95 -13.08
C TYR A 180 -3.19 9.92 -13.19
N ALA A 181 -4.11 9.93 -12.21
CA ALA A 181 -5.32 9.12 -12.31
C ALA A 181 -6.48 9.99 -12.82
N LEU A 182 -7.17 9.51 -13.86
CA LEU A 182 -8.27 10.20 -14.52
C LEU A 182 -9.52 10.18 -13.62
N GLY A 183 -10.16 11.33 -13.46
CA GLY A 183 -11.43 11.44 -12.73
C GLY A 183 -12.66 11.09 -13.56
N GLU A 184 -12.50 10.99 -14.90
CA GLU A 184 -13.53 10.58 -15.89
C GLU A 184 -14.85 11.37 -15.79
N VAL A 185 -14.75 12.67 -15.52
CA VAL A 185 -15.91 13.56 -15.47
C VAL A 185 -16.06 14.28 -16.80
N ALA A 186 -17.16 14.08 -17.50
CA ALA A 186 -17.44 14.74 -18.78
C ALA A 186 -17.45 16.26 -18.62
N GLY A 187 -16.66 16.95 -19.45
CA GLY A 187 -16.51 18.41 -19.43
C GLY A 187 -15.57 18.97 -18.37
N ASP A 188 -15.02 18.14 -17.47
CA ASP A 188 -14.06 18.58 -16.42
C ASP A 188 -13.02 17.50 -16.13
N ASN A 189 -11.89 17.54 -16.81
CA ASN A 189 -10.79 16.60 -16.65
C ASN A 189 -10.04 16.76 -15.31
N SER A 190 -10.28 17.82 -14.56
CA SER A 190 -9.63 18.06 -13.26
C SER A 190 -10.41 17.49 -12.10
N ARG A 191 -11.70 17.32 -12.25
CA ARG A 191 -12.61 16.83 -11.23
C ARG A 191 -12.35 15.35 -10.95
N ASN A 192 -12.21 14.99 -9.69
CA ASN A 192 -11.86 13.66 -9.20
C ASN A 192 -10.48 13.14 -9.69
N ALA A 193 -9.68 13.95 -10.37
CA ALA A 193 -8.36 13.55 -10.84
C ALA A 193 -7.35 13.52 -9.69
N VAL A 194 -6.37 12.61 -9.79
CA VAL A 194 -5.20 12.53 -8.91
C VAL A 194 -3.96 12.97 -9.67
N LYS A 195 -3.11 13.76 -9.03
CA LYS A 195 -1.80 14.16 -9.53
C LYS A 195 -0.78 13.95 -8.45
N ALA A 196 0.28 13.19 -8.73
CA ALA A 196 1.34 12.99 -7.75
C ALA A 196 2.72 12.98 -8.39
N ILE A 197 3.70 13.30 -7.54
CA ILE A 197 5.13 13.17 -7.82
C ILE A 197 5.79 12.51 -6.63
N SER A 198 6.74 11.62 -6.88
CA SER A 198 7.57 11.02 -5.84
C SER A 198 9.03 10.96 -6.25
N ALA A 199 9.89 10.99 -5.24
CA ALA A 199 11.30 10.71 -5.37
C ALA A 199 11.77 9.84 -4.20
N THR A 200 12.51 8.79 -4.48
CA THR A 200 13.18 7.96 -3.48
C THR A 200 14.63 7.77 -3.87
N TYR A 201 15.52 7.81 -2.89
CA TYR A 201 16.94 7.59 -3.09
C TYR A 201 17.44 6.48 -2.19
N ALA A 202 18.10 5.48 -2.76
CA ALA A 202 18.70 4.37 -2.03
C ALA A 202 20.17 4.21 -2.44
N THR A 203 21.07 4.25 -1.46
CA THR A 203 22.49 4.04 -1.66
C THR A 203 23.12 3.42 -0.42
N GLY A 204 23.82 2.29 -0.58
CA GLY A 204 24.39 1.55 0.55
C GLY A 204 23.35 1.26 1.62
N PRO A 205 23.60 1.66 2.88
CA PRO A 205 22.66 1.41 3.99
C PRO A 205 21.50 2.41 4.06
N VAL A 206 21.53 3.49 3.29
CA VAL A 206 20.58 4.62 3.39
C VAL A 206 19.48 4.49 2.35
N ASN A 207 18.26 4.74 2.80
CA ASN A 207 17.09 4.91 1.94
C ASN A 207 16.27 6.08 2.48
N PHE A 208 15.89 7.04 1.64
CA PHE A 208 14.96 8.11 1.99
C PHE A 208 14.12 8.51 0.78
N GLY A 209 12.99 9.15 1.04
CA GLY A 209 12.14 9.61 -0.05
C GLY A 209 10.93 10.39 0.43
N GLY A 210 10.21 10.93 -0.54
CA GLY A 210 8.99 11.69 -0.32
C GLY A 210 8.06 11.63 -1.51
N ASN A 211 6.82 12.00 -1.25
CA ASN A 211 5.74 12.11 -2.24
C ASN A 211 4.91 13.34 -1.96
N TYR A 212 4.45 13.98 -3.00
CA TYR A 212 3.36 14.96 -2.95
C TYR A 212 2.24 14.51 -3.87
N MET A 213 1.00 14.53 -3.37
CA MET A 213 -0.19 14.15 -4.11
C MET A 213 -1.30 15.20 -3.90
N SER A 214 -1.98 15.55 -4.97
CA SER A 214 -3.19 16.37 -4.94
C SER A 214 -4.30 15.63 -5.63
N THR A 215 -5.42 15.45 -4.94
CA THR A 215 -6.64 14.86 -5.48
C THR A 215 -7.74 15.91 -5.47
N ASP A 216 -8.48 16.04 -6.55
CA ASP A 216 -9.74 16.77 -6.53
C ASP A 216 -10.85 15.81 -6.09
N ILE A 217 -11.71 16.28 -5.21
CA ILE A 217 -12.73 15.47 -4.59
C ILE A 217 -14.05 16.20 -4.68
N ALA A 218 -14.84 15.90 -5.70
CA ALA A 218 -16.11 16.57 -5.96
C ALA A 218 -15.97 18.12 -5.99
N GLY A 219 -14.82 18.62 -6.47
CA GLY A 219 -14.50 20.04 -6.51
C GLY A 219 -13.72 20.59 -5.31
N PHE A 220 -13.42 19.76 -4.33
CA PHE A 220 -12.60 20.16 -3.17
C PHE A 220 -11.21 19.54 -3.25
N LYS A 221 -10.17 20.29 -2.92
CA LYS A 221 -8.80 19.83 -2.97
C LYS A 221 -8.43 19.04 -1.73
N ASN A 222 -7.91 17.84 -1.95
CA ASN A 222 -7.15 17.09 -0.95
C ASN A 222 -5.66 17.18 -1.32
N ARG A 223 -4.83 17.50 -0.34
CA ARG A 223 -3.36 17.60 -0.51
C ARG A 223 -2.70 16.67 0.50
N TYR A 224 -1.91 15.77 0.00
CA TYR A 224 -1.20 14.76 0.77
C TYR A 224 0.28 14.85 0.48
N TRP A 225 1.13 14.78 1.49
CA TRP A 225 2.56 14.64 1.32
C TRP A 225 3.18 13.76 2.41
N THR A 226 4.25 13.10 2.07
CA THR A 226 5.00 12.25 2.98
C THR A 226 6.50 12.43 2.75
N VAL A 227 7.26 12.22 3.81
CA VAL A 227 8.71 12.13 3.79
C VAL A 227 9.15 11.13 4.85
N GLY A 228 10.21 10.39 4.56
CA GLY A 228 10.75 9.44 5.51
C GLY A 228 12.04 8.79 5.02
N GLY A 229 12.60 7.92 5.85
CA GLY A 229 13.82 7.22 5.52
C GLY A 229 14.06 6.02 6.41
N ALA A 230 15.02 5.21 6.00
CA ALA A 230 15.53 4.07 6.75
C ALA A 230 17.05 3.97 6.62
N TYR A 231 17.67 3.49 7.67
CA TYR A 231 19.11 3.19 7.74
C TYR A 231 19.32 1.76 8.21
N ARG A 232 20.19 1.02 7.53
CA ARG A 232 20.55 -0.36 7.91
C ARG A 232 21.99 -0.40 8.42
N MET A 233 22.22 -1.08 9.55
CA MET A 233 23.53 -1.25 10.14
C MET A 233 23.55 -2.53 10.98
N ASP A 234 24.52 -3.42 10.73
CA ASP A 234 24.82 -4.60 11.55
C ASP A 234 23.59 -5.41 12.05
N GLY A 235 22.68 -5.73 11.11
CA GLY A 235 21.44 -6.46 11.42
C GLY A 235 20.29 -5.58 11.90
N PHE A 236 20.53 -4.30 12.20
CA PHE A 236 19.48 -3.33 12.53
C PHE A 236 18.96 -2.60 11.28
N ARG A 237 17.69 -2.27 11.28
CA ARG A 237 17.08 -1.28 10.40
C ARG A 237 16.30 -0.29 11.27
N VAL A 238 16.74 0.95 11.28
CA VAL A 238 16.00 2.05 11.91
C VAL A 238 15.25 2.81 10.82
N SER A 239 14.00 3.15 11.04
CA SER A 239 13.20 3.88 10.07
C SER A 239 12.24 4.87 10.74
N ALA A 240 11.95 5.95 10.03
CA ALA A 240 11.01 6.97 10.48
C ALA A 240 10.30 7.59 9.27
N GLY A 241 9.10 8.11 9.50
CA GLY A 241 8.34 8.78 8.47
C GLY A 241 7.32 9.76 9.02
N TYR A 242 6.90 10.66 8.16
CA TYR A 242 5.90 11.68 8.40
C TYR A 242 4.95 11.79 7.23
N VAL A 243 3.67 11.92 7.53
CA VAL A 243 2.57 12.17 6.58
C VAL A 243 1.79 13.38 7.03
N LYS A 244 1.41 14.24 6.09
CA LYS A 244 0.41 15.28 6.31
C LYS A 244 -0.61 15.27 5.19
N GLU A 245 -1.87 15.36 5.57
CA GLU A 245 -3.01 15.44 4.66
C GLU A 245 -3.90 16.62 5.05
N LYS A 246 -4.37 17.35 4.05
CA LYS A 246 -5.34 18.44 4.19
C LYS A 246 -6.43 18.29 3.16
N GLN A 247 -7.68 18.33 3.62
CA GLN A 247 -8.88 18.26 2.79
C GLN A 247 -9.67 19.56 2.93
N ASP A 248 -9.86 20.29 1.84
CA ASP A 248 -10.77 21.43 1.79
C ASP A 248 -12.24 20.91 1.84
N THR A 249 -13.14 21.67 2.47
CA THR A 249 -14.54 21.30 2.63
C THR A 249 -15.48 22.42 2.19
N ALA A 250 -16.74 22.10 1.91
CA ALA A 250 -17.76 23.06 1.47
C ALA A 250 -18.04 24.20 2.48
N ILE A 251 -17.68 24.02 3.74
CA ILE A 251 -17.90 25.00 4.82
C ILE A 251 -16.67 25.84 5.13
N ASN A 252 -15.68 25.85 4.22
CA ASN A 252 -14.40 26.55 4.37
C ASN A 252 -13.59 26.16 5.63
N ILE A 253 -13.83 24.98 6.16
CA ILE A 253 -13.05 24.41 7.27
C ILE A 253 -12.22 23.27 6.71
N THR A 254 -10.91 23.35 6.89
CA THR A 254 -9.99 22.29 6.41
C THR A 254 -9.94 21.15 7.43
N ALA A 255 -10.20 19.94 6.98
CA ALA A 255 -9.83 18.76 7.75
C ALA A 255 -8.33 18.49 7.57
N GLU A 256 -7.62 18.26 8.67
CA GLU A 256 -6.18 17.99 8.65
C GLU A 256 -5.85 16.69 9.41
N GLN A 257 -4.94 15.90 8.86
CA GLN A 257 -4.32 14.77 9.55
C GLN A 257 -2.81 14.86 9.45
N LYS A 258 -2.13 14.55 10.54
CA LYS A 258 -0.67 14.36 10.60
C LYS A 258 -0.39 12.99 11.20
N SER A 259 0.46 12.21 10.56
CA SER A 259 0.93 10.94 11.11
C SER A 259 2.44 10.89 11.09
N TYR A 260 3.04 10.43 12.17
CA TYR A 260 4.48 10.22 12.26
C TYR A 260 4.79 8.94 13.01
N TRP A 261 5.87 8.31 12.64
CA TRP A 261 6.29 7.06 13.23
C TRP A 261 7.78 6.90 13.25
N GLY A 262 8.24 6.05 14.16
CA GLY A 262 9.59 5.52 14.19
C GLY A 262 9.56 4.05 14.55
N GLY A 263 10.51 3.29 13.99
CA GLY A 263 10.61 1.87 14.27
C GLY A 263 12.02 1.32 14.07
N VAL A 264 12.26 0.17 14.71
CA VAL A 264 13.52 -0.56 14.64
C VAL A 264 13.21 -2.02 14.37
N SER A 265 13.88 -2.60 13.37
CA SER A 265 13.96 -4.05 13.17
C SER A 265 15.36 -4.54 13.49
N TYR A 266 15.45 -5.76 14.05
CA TYR A 266 16.71 -6.43 14.35
C TYR A 266 16.68 -7.89 13.93
N VAL A 267 17.64 -8.29 13.12
CA VAL A 267 17.86 -9.68 12.72
C VAL A 267 18.68 -10.38 13.80
N VAL A 268 17.99 -11.11 14.68
CA VAL A 268 18.61 -11.84 15.82
C VAL A 268 19.41 -13.03 15.33
N THR A 269 18.82 -13.77 14.39
CA THR A 269 19.46 -14.86 13.63
C THR A 269 18.99 -14.78 12.18
N PRO A 270 19.59 -15.50 11.21
CA PRO A 270 19.10 -15.53 9.86
C PRO A 270 17.60 -15.92 9.70
N GLN A 271 17.05 -16.61 10.72
CA GLN A 271 15.66 -17.04 10.75
C GLN A 271 14.74 -16.11 11.58
N ILE A 272 15.28 -15.33 12.53
CA ILE A 272 14.49 -14.55 13.50
C ILE A 272 14.71 -13.07 13.26
N GLU A 273 13.63 -12.36 12.97
CA GLU A 273 13.59 -10.89 12.96
C GLU A 273 12.58 -10.39 13.99
N LEU A 274 12.98 -9.42 14.79
CA LEU A 274 12.13 -8.69 15.73
C LEU A 274 11.95 -7.27 15.23
N THR A 275 10.73 -6.74 15.30
CA THR A 275 10.42 -5.36 14.89
C THR A 275 9.56 -4.70 15.95
N GLY A 276 9.89 -3.46 16.30
CA GLY A 276 9.06 -2.60 17.13
C GLY A 276 8.87 -1.24 16.47
N ALA A 277 7.66 -0.69 16.53
CA ALA A 277 7.38 0.64 16.02
C ALA A 277 6.28 1.35 16.79
N TYR A 278 6.38 2.68 16.82
CA TYR A 278 5.42 3.55 17.45
C TYR A 278 4.90 4.57 16.44
N TYR A 279 3.57 4.67 16.36
CA TYR A 279 2.85 5.53 15.43
C TYR A 279 2.00 6.52 16.19
N VAL A 280 2.01 7.78 15.76
CA VAL A 280 1.12 8.82 16.28
C VAL A 280 0.39 9.46 15.11
N THR A 281 -0.92 9.61 15.26
CA THR A 281 -1.75 10.32 14.29
C THR A 281 -2.56 11.39 15.03
N ASP A 282 -2.37 12.65 14.64
CA ASP A 282 -3.18 13.80 15.06
C ASP A 282 -4.17 14.11 13.93
N ALA A 283 -5.43 14.36 14.27
CA ALA A 283 -6.47 14.74 13.31
C ALA A 283 -7.29 15.90 13.87
N THR A 284 -7.62 16.85 12.99
CA THR A 284 -8.48 17.99 13.26
C THR A 284 -9.55 18.05 12.19
N ALA A 285 -10.81 18.08 12.55
CA ALA A 285 -11.91 18.22 11.60
C ALA A 285 -13.17 18.83 12.23
N PHE A 286 -14.03 19.39 11.37
CA PHE A 286 -15.36 19.84 11.77
C PHE A 286 -16.31 18.65 11.84
N ILE A 287 -17.03 18.47 12.95
CA ILE A 287 -17.97 17.37 13.12
C ILE A 287 -19.41 17.82 12.78
N SER A 288 -19.85 18.94 13.38
CA SER A 288 -21.20 19.47 13.21
C SER A 288 -21.27 20.89 13.72
N PRO A 289 -22.33 21.67 13.41
CA PRO A 289 -22.54 23.00 13.99
C PRO A 289 -22.55 23.03 15.51
N ALA A 290 -23.06 21.99 16.15
CA ALA A 290 -23.11 21.88 17.61
C ALA A 290 -21.77 21.48 18.24
N ALA A 291 -20.98 20.64 17.59
CA ALA A 291 -19.71 20.15 18.10
C ALA A 291 -18.51 21.01 17.66
N GLY A 292 -18.66 21.77 16.57
CA GLY A 292 -17.59 22.60 15.99
C GLY A 292 -16.42 21.79 15.45
N VAL A 293 -15.23 22.42 15.44
CA VAL A 293 -13.96 21.77 15.11
C VAL A 293 -13.46 20.98 16.31
N GLN A 294 -13.07 19.73 16.07
CA GLN A 294 -12.58 18.83 17.10
C GLN A 294 -11.19 18.31 16.73
N ASP A 295 -10.40 18.09 17.77
CA ASP A 295 -9.10 17.47 17.68
C ASP A 295 -9.16 16.04 18.22
N SER A 296 -8.37 15.17 17.64
CA SER A 296 -8.21 13.80 18.09
C SER A 296 -6.80 13.30 17.88
N LYS A 297 -6.39 12.36 18.73
CA LYS A 297 -5.08 11.72 18.66
C LYS A 297 -5.20 10.21 18.77
N ARG A 298 -4.45 9.50 17.94
CA ARG A 298 -4.28 8.05 18.03
C ARG A 298 -2.79 7.74 18.19
N LYS A 299 -2.50 6.89 19.17
CA LYS A 299 -1.18 6.34 19.43
C LYS A 299 -1.26 4.84 19.25
N ASN A 300 -0.27 4.25 18.60
CA ASN A 300 -0.21 2.80 18.35
C ASN A 300 1.22 2.30 18.54
N LEU A 301 1.42 1.39 19.49
CA LEU A 301 2.66 0.63 19.66
C LEU A 301 2.45 -0.74 19.05
N VAL A 302 3.38 -1.20 18.23
CA VAL A 302 3.37 -2.53 17.61
C VAL A 302 4.73 -3.19 17.85
N ILE A 303 4.72 -4.41 18.33
CA ILE A 303 5.91 -5.25 18.50
C ILE A 303 5.61 -6.59 17.86
N ALA A 304 6.52 -7.06 17.00
CA ALA A 304 6.33 -8.31 16.30
C ALA A 304 7.63 -9.09 16.13
N GLY A 305 7.49 -10.39 15.98
CA GLY A 305 8.57 -11.30 15.63
C GLY A 305 8.15 -12.21 14.47
N THR A 306 9.10 -12.53 13.61
CA THR A 306 8.94 -13.53 12.55
C THR A 306 9.99 -14.61 12.68
N TYR A 307 9.60 -15.85 12.37
CA TYR A 307 10.49 -17.01 12.28
C TYR A 307 10.39 -17.63 10.89
N ALA A 308 11.47 -17.53 10.12
CA ALA A 308 11.54 -18.08 8.78
C ALA A 308 11.76 -19.60 8.80
N LEU A 309 10.75 -20.38 8.43
CA LEU A 309 10.87 -21.81 8.17
C LEU A 309 11.58 -22.08 6.85
N SER A 310 11.38 -21.18 5.88
CA SER A 310 12.02 -21.20 4.57
C SER A 310 12.03 -19.78 3.99
N LYS A 311 12.59 -19.60 2.77
CA LYS A 311 12.53 -18.33 2.04
C LYS A 311 11.10 -17.87 1.72
N ARG A 312 10.10 -18.77 1.80
CA ARG A 312 8.70 -18.52 1.42
C ARG A 312 7.71 -18.70 2.55
N THR A 313 8.11 -19.30 3.67
CA THR A 313 7.19 -19.67 4.76
C THR A 313 7.71 -19.11 6.08
N ASN A 314 6.88 -18.31 6.75
CA ASN A 314 7.23 -17.73 8.05
C ASN A 314 6.11 -17.97 9.06
N PHE A 315 6.46 -18.29 10.29
CA PHE A 315 5.60 -18.03 11.45
C PHE A 315 5.76 -16.58 11.89
N TYR A 316 4.72 -16.03 12.52
CA TYR A 316 4.76 -14.69 13.11
C TYR A 316 3.99 -14.62 14.43
N VAL A 317 4.39 -13.66 15.23
CA VAL A 317 3.70 -13.23 16.44
C VAL A 317 3.70 -11.71 16.47
N GLU A 318 2.60 -11.10 16.94
CA GLU A 318 2.48 -9.65 17.05
C GLU A 318 1.64 -9.28 18.26
N ALA A 319 2.03 -8.19 18.93
CA ALA A 319 1.24 -7.52 19.95
C ALA A 319 1.14 -6.04 19.62
N ASP A 320 -0.07 -5.49 19.74
CA ASP A 320 -0.30 -4.05 19.53
C ASP A 320 -1.11 -3.43 20.67
N ASN A 321 -0.88 -2.13 20.91
CA ASN A 321 -1.64 -1.34 21.84
C ASN A 321 -2.00 -0.01 21.19
N LYS A 322 -3.29 0.22 21.01
CA LYS A 322 -3.86 1.47 20.49
C LYS A 322 -4.48 2.27 21.60
N LYS A 323 -4.17 3.56 21.64
CA LYS A 323 -4.85 4.55 22.48
C LYS A 323 -5.40 5.65 21.59
N ILE A 324 -6.67 6.04 21.81
CA ILE A 324 -7.30 7.16 21.14
C ILE A 324 -7.76 8.21 22.14
N GLU A 325 -7.71 9.46 21.71
CA GLU A 325 -8.18 10.64 22.43
C GLU A 325 -9.00 11.49 21.44
N GLY A 326 -10.14 12.01 21.89
CA GLY A 326 -11.06 12.79 21.06
C GLY A 326 -12.00 11.95 20.19
N PRO A 327 -12.95 12.60 19.50
CA PRO A 327 -14.08 11.93 18.86
C PRO A 327 -13.84 11.45 17.42
N LEU A 328 -12.73 11.84 16.78
CA LEU A 328 -12.49 11.58 15.36
C LEU A 328 -12.02 10.15 15.06
N PHE A 329 -11.48 9.44 16.05
CA PHE A 329 -11.07 8.05 15.91
C PHE A 329 -12.02 7.14 16.69
N GLN A 330 -12.26 5.94 16.17
CA GLN A 330 -13.06 4.91 16.81
C GLN A 330 -12.29 3.59 16.87
N LEU A 331 -12.49 2.84 17.94
CA LEU A 331 -12.04 1.46 18.10
C LEU A 331 -13.29 0.56 18.09
N GLY A 332 -13.32 -0.40 17.16
CA GLY A 332 -14.47 -1.28 16.96
C GLY A 332 -15.59 -0.69 16.09
N ALA A 333 -16.67 -1.45 15.92
CA ALA A 333 -17.85 -1.00 15.17
C ALA A 333 -18.75 -0.12 16.05
N ALA A 334 -19.03 1.13 15.61
CA ALA A 334 -19.99 2.02 16.28
C ALA A 334 -21.45 1.55 16.08
N PRO A 335 -22.46 1.96 16.90
CA PRO A 335 -22.50 3.12 17.77
C PRO A 335 -22.52 2.76 19.27
N GLY A 336 -21.80 3.54 20.08
CA GLY A 336 -21.79 3.38 21.52
C GLY A 336 -20.68 4.21 22.17
N PRO A 337 -20.47 4.16 23.49
CA PRO A 337 -19.36 4.84 24.14
C PRO A 337 -18.06 4.36 23.52
N VAL A 338 -17.28 5.33 23.04
CA VAL A 338 -16.03 5.06 22.31
C VAL A 338 -15.01 4.49 23.27
N GLN A 339 -14.55 3.26 23.03
CA GLN A 339 -13.42 2.71 23.75
C GLN A 339 -12.17 3.51 23.42
N THR A 340 -11.39 3.88 24.43
CA THR A 340 -10.19 4.71 24.26
C THR A 340 -8.90 3.90 24.18
N ARG A 341 -8.96 2.60 24.44
CA ARG A 341 -7.84 1.68 24.35
C ARG A 341 -8.24 0.35 23.74
N GLN A 342 -7.36 -0.22 22.96
CA GLN A 342 -7.49 -1.56 22.40
C GLN A 342 -6.13 -2.25 22.39
N THR A 343 -6.07 -3.48 22.82
CA THR A 343 -4.90 -4.34 22.65
C THR A 343 -5.21 -5.44 21.67
N GLY A 344 -4.24 -5.79 20.85
CA GLY A 344 -4.27 -6.92 19.93
C GLY A 344 -3.14 -7.89 20.22
N PHE A 345 -3.39 -9.16 19.97
CA PHE A 345 -2.37 -10.21 19.92
C PHE A 345 -2.66 -11.13 18.76
N SER A 346 -1.65 -11.39 17.94
CA SER A 346 -1.78 -12.20 16.73
C SER A 346 -0.70 -13.26 16.66
N VAL A 347 -1.05 -14.43 16.13
CA VAL A 347 -0.12 -15.52 15.80
C VAL A 347 -0.60 -16.21 14.54
N GLY A 348 0.33 -16.61 13.66
CA GLY A 348 -0.05 -17.29 12.43
C GLY A 348 1.12 -17.69 11.56
N ILE A 349 0.77 -18.10 10.36
CA ILE A 349 1.69 -18.54 9.32
C ILE A 349 1.37 -17.85 7.99
N THR A 350 2.41 -17.45 7.29
CA THR A 350 2.31 -16.94 5.91
C THR A 350 3.17 -17.76 4.96
N HIS A 351 2.66 -18.00 3.76
CA HIS A 351 3.36 -18.68 2.68
C HIS A 351 3.28 -17.89 1.39
N LEU A 352 4.44 -17.72 0.73
CA LEU A 352 4.57 -17.08 -0.59
C LEU A 352 4.78 -18.15 -1.65
N PHE A 353 4.17 -18.04 -2.82
CA PHE A 353 4.33 -18.98 -3.94
C PHE A 353 4.53 -18.25 -5.27
#